data_632aae2c1923767a185ccc0cea2e4f08
#
_entry.id   632aae2c1923767a185ccc0cea2e4f08
#
_cell.length_a   1.000
_cell.length_b   1.000
_cell.length_c   1.000
_cell.angle_alpha   90.00
_cell.angle_beta   90.00
_cell.angle_gamma   90.00
#
_symmetry.space_group_name_H-M   'P 1'
#
loop_
_entity.id
_entity.type
_entity.pdbx_description
1 polymer ?
#
loop_
_entity_poly.entity_id
_entity_poly.type
_entity_poly.pdbx_seq_one_letter_code
_entity_poly.pdbx_strand_id
1 'polypeptide(L)'
;LNLPPELDKAQADIDAVVLQKEDASRHQKFEEAANLRDQEKKLRAKREKMLEEWRKKRDEKRIVVDEDEMLHIVADWTGVPLNRMEKKETQKLLDLETDLQGSVIGQERACEVIARALRRSRADLKDPRRPIGSFLFLGPTGVGKTLLARTLAERMFGEKEAIIQIDMSEYMEKFTVSRMIGSPPGYVGHDEGGQLTEQVRRKPYSVVLFDEIEKAHPDVIQLLLQALEDGRLTDSLGRVVDFRNTIIIMTSNVGADVLQRNNSVGFDVGVDSTRDYEKLKERIMDETKRAFKPEFLNRLTDIIIFQQLAKTHMTKIVDIEVDKVAKRLLDLGVKLVVNEAARGYLVDNGWDEKYGARPLRRAVERLLEDPLAEAILRDDYN
;
A
#
# COMPACT_ATOMS: atom_id res chain seq x y z
N LEU A 1 5.68 17.86 27.38
CA LEU A 1 5.37 17.53 28.79
C LEU A 1 4.33 18.52 29.27
N ASN A 2 3.04 18.20 29.15
CA ASN A 2 1.96 19.06 29.60
C ASN A 2 1.84 18.94 31.13
N LEU A 3 2.04 20.05 31.82
CA LEU A 3 1.72 20.17 33.27
C LEU A 3 0.19 19.96 33.44
N PRO A 4 -0.24 19.36 34.56
CA PRO A 4 -1.67 19.24 34.84
C PRO A 4 -2.33 20.62 34.92
N PRO A 5 -3.54 20.81 34.39
CA PRO A 5 -4.24 22.09 34.40
C PRO A 5 -4.54 22.62 35.82
N GLU A 6 -4.47 21.76 36.82
CA GLU A 6 -4.60 22.11 38.23
C GLU A 6 -3.40 22.90 38.77
N LEU A 7 -2.18 22.62 38.26
CA LEU A 7 -0.97 23.36 38.65
C LEU A 7 -0.94 24.75 38.00
N ASP A 8 -1.47 24.89 36.80
CA ASP A 8 -1.60 26.18 36.12
C ASP A 8 -2.63 27.07 36.81
N LYS A 9 -3.74 26.50 37.32
CA LYS A 9 -4.73 27.22 38.13
C LYS A 9 -4.13 27.67 39.46
N ALA A 10 -3.39 26.79 40.13
CA ALA A 10 -2.74 27.14 41.38
C ALA A 10 -1.68 28.26 41.20
N GLN A 11 -1.03 28.32 40.03
CA GLN A 11 -0.11 29.42 39.71
C GLN A 11 -0.87 30.73 39.50
N ALA A 12 -1.97 30.70 38.77
CA ALA A 12 -2.81 31.89 38.53
C ALA A 12 -3.38 32.45 39.85
N ASP A 13 -3.79 31.60 40.78
CA ASP A 13 -4.25 32.01 42.09
C ASP A 13 -3.14 32.69 42.91
N ILE A 14 -1.91 32.19 42.86
CA ILE A 14 -0.75 32.81 43.50
C ILE A 14 -0.47 34.17 42.89
N ASP A 15 -0.47 34.28 41.59
CA ASP A 15 -0.20 35.55 40.85
C ASP A 15 -1.26 36.61 41.19
N ALA A 16 -2.53 36.23 41.32
CA ALA A 16 -3.63 37.11 41.73
C ALA A 16 -3.42 37.64 43.17
N VAL A 17 -3.04 36.77 44.10
CA VAL A 17 -2.79 37.19 45.53
C VAL A 17 -1.52 38.06 45.64
N VAL A 18 -0.50 37.82 44.81
CA VAL A 18 0.71 38.65 44.74
C VAL A 18 0.34 40.06 44.28
N LEU A 19 -0.46 40.19 43.21
CA LEU A 19 -0.95 41.47 42.73
C LEU A 19 -1.75 42.26 43.79
N GLN A 20 -2.66 41.58 44.49
CA GLN A 20 -3.44 42.18 45.57
C GLN A 20 -2.56 42.63 46.77
N LYS A 21 -1.53 41.85 47.11
CA LYS A 21 -0.55 42.18 48.15
C LYS A 21 0.26 43.42 47.76
N GLU A 22 0.70 43.55 46.52
CA GLU A 22 1.40 44.72 46.04
C GLU A 22 0.53 45.97 46.07
N ASP A 23 -0.73 45.85 45.70
CA ASP A 23 -1.71 46.95 45.73
C ASP A 23 -2.01 47.38 47.18
N ALA A 24 -2.22 46.45 48.11
CA ALA A 24 -2.40 46.73 49.52
C ALA A 24 -1.17 47.43 50.13
N SER A 25 0.03 47.00 49.73
CA SER A 25 1.30 47.62 50.16
C SER A 25 1.45 49.05 49.64
N ARG A 26 1.06 49.34 48.39
CA ARG A 26 1.08 50.69 47.80
C ARG A 26 0.13 51.65 48.51
N HIS A 27 -1.00 51.14 49.03
CA HIS A 27 -2.00 51.94 49.73
C HIS A 27 -1.77 51.98 51.27
N GLN A 28 -0.58 51.52 51.73
CA GLN A 28 -0.17 51.53 53.16
C GLN A 28 -1.11 50.71 54.10
N LYS A 29 -1.86 49.75 53.55
CA LYS A 29 -2.75 48.86 54.32
C LYS A 29 -1.95 47.64 54.82
N PHE A 30 -1.17 47.86 55.86
CA PHE A 30 -0.21 46.86 56.35
C PHE A 30 -0.83 45.59 56.94
N GLU A 31 -2.02 45.66 57.55
CA GLU A 31 -2.72 44.44 58.03
C GLU A 31 -3.25 43.57 56.91
N GLU A 32 -3.84 44.19 55.85
CA GLU A 32 -4.28 43.47 54.66
C GLU A 32 -3.09 42.85 53.93
N ALA A 33 -1.99 43.53 53.79
CA ALA A 33 -0.75 43.03 53.14
C ALA A 33 -0.14 41.83 53.92
N ALA A 34 -0.22 41.84 55.26
CA ALA A 34 0.24 40.73 56.11
C ALA A 34 -0.63 39.48 55.92
N ASN A 35 -1.96 39.62 55.89
CA ASN A 35 -2.90 38.52 55.63
C ASN A 35 -2.72 37.92 54.24
N LEU A 36 -2.52 38.74 53.22
CA LEU A 36 -2.26 38.30 51.85
C LEU A 36 -0.91 37.57 51.71
N ARG A 37 0.09 37.98 52.47
CA ARG A 37 1.38 37.27 52.55
C ARG A 37 1.24 35.85 53.12
N ASP A 38 0.42 35.69 54.15
CA ASP A 38 0.16 34.38 54.74
C ASP A 38 -0.65 33.49 53.80
N GLN A 39 -1.58 34.06 53.01
CA GLN A 39 -2.31 33.36 51.96
C GLN A 39 -1.38 32.94 50.84
N GLU A 40 -0.50 33.82 50.34
CA GLU A 40 0.51 33.49 49.32
C GLU A 40 1.37 32.33 49.78
N LYS A 41 1.85 32.33 51.06
CA LYS A 41 2.67 31.26 51.60
C LYS A 41 1.94 29.91 51.63
N LYS A 42 0.65 29.92 52.01
CA LYS A 42 -0.20 28.71 52.00
C LYS A 42 -0.43 28.18 50.59
N LEU A 43 -0.70 29.03 49.62
CA LEU A 43 -0.91 28.64 48.21
C LEU A 43 0.37 28.11 47.58
N ARG A 44 1.52 28.72 47.84
CA ARG A 44 2.83 28.21 47.41
C ARG A 44 3.14 26.82 47.96
N ALA A 45 2.90 26.62 49.27
CA ALA A 45 3.08 25.31 49.88
C ALA A 45 2.13 24.25 49.34
N LYS A 46 0.87 24.63 49.01
CA LYS A 46 -0.10 23.73 48.37
C LYS A 46 0.35 23.34 46.96
N ARG A 47 0.81 24.31 46.16
CA ARG A 47 1.33 24.07 44.79
C ARG A 47 2.57 23.15 44.85
N GLU A 48 3.46 23.36 45.82
CA GLU A 48 4.67 22.54 45.95
C GLU A 48 4.33 21.08 46.26
N LYS A 49 3.38 20.85 47.19
CA LYS A 49 2.87 19.49 47.47
C LYS A 49 2.23 18.83 46.25
N MET A 50 1.40 19.54 45.52
CA MET A 50 0.79 19.02 44.27
C MET A 50 1.86 18.69 43.25
N LEU A 51 2.92 19.45 43.13
CA LEU A 51 4.03 19.22 42.21
C LEU A 51 4.88 18.02 42.65
N GLU A 52 5.09 17.81 43.95
CA GLU A 52 5.74 16.61 44.48
C GLU A 52 4.90 15.34 44.24
N GLU A 53 3.59 15.41 44.48
CA GLU A 53 2.67 14.29 44.27
C GLU A 53 2.62 13.93 42.75
N TRP A 54 2.60 14.94 41.88
CA TRP A 54 2.65 14.71 40.45
C TRP A 54 3.97 14.07 40.01
N ARG A 55 5.12 14.55 40.57
CA ARG A 55 6.42 13.95 40.32
C ARG A 55 6.47 12.49 40.78
N LYS A 56 5.98 12.18 41.97
CA LYS A 56 5.92 10.80 42.50
C LYS A 56 5.05 9.91 41.60
N LYS A 57 3.85 10.35 41.24
CA LYS A 57 2.95 9.61 40.31
C LYS A 57 3.57 9.42 38.92
N ARG A 58 4.36 10.36 38.45
CA ARG A 58 5.08 10.25 37.19
C ARG A 58 6.22 9.23 37.25
N ASP A 59 6.98 9.27 38.34
CA ASP A 59 8.13 8.36 38.55
C ASP A 59 7.65 6.92 38.87
N GLU A 60 6.45 6.75 39.43
CA GLU A 60 5.79 5.45 39.57
C GLU A 60 5.28 4.89 38.26
N LYS A 61 4.89 5.73 37.30
CA LYS A 61 4.60 5.33 35.93
C LYS A 61 5.89 5.26 35.09
N ARG A 62 6.76 4.31 35.42
CA ARG A 62 7.86 3.95 34.53
C ARG A 62 7.25 3.49 33.20
N ILE A 63 7.45 4.28 32.15
CA ILE A 63 7.21 3.82 30.79
C ILE A 63 8.22 2.70 30.59
N VAL A 64 7.73 1.47 30.59
CA VAL A 64 8.54 0.31 30.21
C VAL A 64 8.62 0.38 28.70
N VAL A 65 9.79 0.73 28.19
CA VAL A 65 10.10 0.61 26.77
C VAL A 65 10.22 -0.88 26.50
N ASP A 66 9.22 -1.46 25.88
CA ASP A 66 9.20 -2.86 25.50
C ASP A 66 9.84 -3.08 24.11
N GLU A 67 9.93 -4.36 23.71
CA GLU A 67 10.50 -4.75 22.42
C GLU A 67 9.71 -4.13 21.26
N ASP A 68 8.39 -4.01 21.41
CA ASP A 68 7.50 -3.49 20.35
C ASP A 68 7.72 -1.98 20.12
N GLU A 69 7.89 -1.18 21.17
CA GLU A 69 8.22 0.25 21.04
C GLU A 69 9.59 0.47 20.39
N MET A 70 10.58 -0.36 20.73
CA MET A 70 11.91 -0.32 20.09
C MET A 70 11.83 -0.69 18.62
N LEU A 71 11.03 -1.70 18.26
CA LEU A 71 10.79 -2.09 16.89
C LEU A 71 10.15 -0.95 16.07
N HIS A 72 9.19 -0.21 16.65
CA HIS A 72 8.58 0.96 16.01
C HIS A 72 9.63 2.05 15.71
N ILE A 73 10.47 2.39 16.68
CA ILE A 73 11.52 3.41 16.49
C ILE A 73 12.51 2.97 15.40
N VAL A 74 12.93 1.71 15.42
CA VAL A 74 13.87 1.17 14.43
C VAL A 74 13.21 1.15 13.04
N ALA A 75 11.92 0.80 12.94
CA ALA A 75 11.18 0.82 11.68
C ALA A 75 11.10 2.23 11.09
N ASP A 76 10.79 3.23 11.90
CA ASP A 76 10.72 4.63 11.48
C ASP A 76 12.08 5.17 11.01
N TRP A 77 13.16 4.77 11.67
CA TRP A 77 14.51 5.23 11.30
C TRP A 77 15.07 4.54 10.07
N THR A 78 14.81 3.25 9.92
CA THR A 78 15.42 2.43 8.85
C THR A 78 14.52 2.28 7.64
N GLY A 79 13.23 2.58 7.76
CA GLY A 79 12.22 2.28 6.75
C GLY A 79 11.93 0.78 6.59
N VAL A 80 12.42 -0.06 7.53
CA VAL A 80 12.14 -1.51 7.54
C VAL A 80 10.76 -1.74 8.16
N PRO A 81 9.79 -2.34 7.46
CA PRO A 81 8.47 -2.61 8.00
C PRO A 81 8.52 -3.48 9.26
N LEU A 82 7.69 -3.17 10.27
CA LEU A 82 7.61 -3.90 11.53
C LEU A 82 7.37 -5.39 11.36
N ASN A 83 6.50 -5.76 10.42
CA ASN A 83 6.19 -7.15 10.09
C ASN A 83 7.41 -7.96 9.63
N ARG A 84 8.48 -7.30 9.16
CA ARG A 84 9.76 -7.96 8.81
C ARG A 84 10.65 -8.24 10.02
N MET A 85 10.42 -7.57 11.13
CA MET A 85 11.17 -7.73 12.38
C MET A 85 10.56 -8.77 13.31
N GLU A 86 9.28 -9.14 13.08
CA GLU A 86 8.58 -10.13 13.88
C GLU A 86 8.92 -11.58 13.48
N LYS A 87 9.03 -12.47 14.48
CA LYS A 87 9.21 -13.93 14.29
C LYS A 87 8.04 -14.62 13.55
N LYS A 88 6.91 -13.93 13.39
CA LYS A 88 5.69 -14.41 12.69
C LYS A 88 5.76 -14.31 11.17
N GLU A 89 6.85 -13.80 10.60
CA GLU A 89 6.98 -13.58 9.15
C GLU A 89 6.89 -14.90 8.34
N THR A 90 7.45 -15.97 8.87
CA THR A 90 7.40 -17.29 8.22
C THR A 90 5.95 -17.77 8.04
N GLN A 91 5.09 -17.58 9.05
CA GLN A 91 3.69 -17.97 8.94
C GLN A 91 2.94 -17.13 7.91
N LYS A 92 3.17 -15.81 7.89
CA LYS A 92 2.58 -14.91 6.89
C LYS A 92 2.93 -15.32 5.45
N LEU A 93 4.16 -15.80 5.22
CA LEU A 93 4.57 -16.30 3.89
C LEU A 93 3.94 -17.66 3.54
N LEU A 94 3.67 -18.50 4.53
CA LEU A 94 2.96 -19.76 4.30
C LEU A 94 1.50 -19.49 3.95
N ASP A 95 0.85 -18.53 4.61
CA ASP A 95 -0.55 -18.18 4.41
C ASP A 95 -0.77 -17.24 3.20
N LEU A 96 0.31 -16.67 2.66
CA LEU A 96 0.27 -15.66 1.57
C LEU A 96 -0.55 -16.14 0.36
N GLU A 97 -0.44 -17.40 -0.03
CA GLU A 97 -1.17 -17.97 -1.16
C GLU A 97 -2.68 -17.90 -0.95
N THR A 98 -3.14 -18.33 0.22
CA THR A 98 -4.56 -18.31 0.60
C THR A 98 -5.09 -16.88 0.67
N ASP A 99 -4.31 -15.97 1.23
CA ASP A 99 -4.63 -14.55 1.34
C ASP A 99 -4.78 -13.86 -0.02
N LEU A 100 -3.87 -14.17 -0.96
CA LEU A 100 -3.92 -13.66 -2.33
C LEU A 100 -5.14 -14.22 -3.07
N GLN A 101 -5.43 -15.52 -2.96
CA GLN A 101 -6.58 -16.16 -3.58
C GLN A 101 -7.92 -15.62 -3.04
N GLY A 102 -7.98 -15.27 -1.76
CA GLY A 102 -9.15 -14.62 -1.17
C GLY A 102 -9.43 -13.22 -1.70
N SER A 103 -8.40 -12.52 -2.16
CA SER A 103 -8.50 -11.14 -2.65
C SER A 103 -8.57 -11.03 -4.17
N VAL A 104 -7.93 -11.97 -4.89
CA VAL A 104 -7.83 -11.97 -6.36
C VAL A 104 -8.48 -13.23 -6.91
N ILE A 105 -9.74 -13.08 -7.31
CA ILE A 105 -10.58 -14.20 -7.73
C ILE A 105 -10.21 -14.67 -9.15
N GLY A 106 -10.18 -15.99 -9.36
CA GLY A 106 -9.97 -16.63 -10.65
C GLY A 106 -8.53 -16.62 -11.15
N GLN A 107 -7.56 -16.39 -10.25
CA GLN A 107 -6.13 -16.35 -10.59
C GLN A 107 -5.31 -17.25 -9.64
N GLU A 108 -5.82 -18.40 -9.28
CA GLU A 108 -5.24 -19.32 -8.28
C GLU A 108 -3.79 -19.68 -8.63
N ARG A 109 -3.52 -20.00 -9.91
CA ARG A 109 -2.16 -20.36 -10.39
C ARG A 109 -1.18 -19.18 -10.26
N ALA A 110 -1.65 -17.97 -10.56
CA ALA A 110 -0.81 -16.77 -10.42
C ALA A 110 -0.41 -16.56 -8.95
N CYS A 111 -1.36 -16.70 -8.03
CA CYS A 111 -1.13 -16.58 -6.59
C CYS A 111 -0.15 -17.66 -6.09
N GLU A 112 -0.32 -18.92 -6.53
CA GLU A 112 0.56 -20.04 -6.18
C GLU A 112 2.02 -19.79 -6.62
N VAL A 113 2.22 -19.40 -7.89
CA VAL A 113 3.56 -19.15 -8.46
C VAL A 113 4.28 -18.02 -7.71
N ILE A 114 3.58 -16.92 -7.45
CA ILE A 114 4.13 -15.79 -6.69
C ILE A 114 4.50 -16.22 -5.26
N ALA A 115 3.59 -16.85 -4.55
CA ALA A 115 3.82 -17.29 -3.18
C ALA A 115 5.01 -18.24 -3.08
N ARG A 116 5.12 -19.20 -4.01
CA ARG A 116 6.25 -20.12 -4.11
C ARG A 116 7.57 -19.40 -4.37
N ALA A 117 7.59 -18.44 -5.29
CA ALA A 117 8.79 -17.67 -5.62
C ALA A 117 9.26 -16.83 -4.43
N LEU A 118 8.33 -16.20 -3.70
CA LEU A 118 8.64 -15.40 -2.53
C LEU A 118 9.11 -16.26 -1.34
N ARG A 119 8.50 -17.41 -1.10
CA ARG A 119 8.99 -18.39 -0.11
C ARG A 119 10.43 -18.81 -0.40
N ARG A 120 10.75 -19.11 -1.67
CA ARG A 120 12.12 -19.47 -2.11
C ARG A 120 13.10 -18.31 -1.91
N SER A 121 12.69 -17.10 -2.22
CA SER A 121 13.52 -15.89 -2.02
C SER A 121 13.83 -15.67 -0.55
N ARG A 122 12.86 -15.93 0.35
CA ARG A 122 13.00 -15.70 1.79
C ARG A 122 13.79 -16.81 2.51
N ALA A 123 13.82 -17.99 1.93
CA ALA A 123 14.64 -19.11 2.43
C ALA A 123 16.14 -18.96 2.07
N ASP A 124 16.59 -17.77 1.64
CA ASP A 124 17.95 -17.46 1.20
C ASP A 124 18.50 -18.38 0.08
N LEU A 125 17.59 -19.00 -0.68
CA LEU A 125 17.93 -19.85 -1.84
C LEU A 125 18.10 -19.06 -3.14
N LYS A 126 18.20 -17.72 -3.04
CA LYS A 126 18.28 -16.78 -4.15
C LYS A 126 19.61 -16.03 -4.12
N ASP A 127 20.05 -15.51 -5.27
CA ASP A 127 21.18 -14.56 -5.35
C ASP A 127 20.84 -13.28 -4.53
N PRO A 128 21.66 -12.97 -3.49
CA PRO A 128 21.38 -11.83 -2.59
C PRO A 128 21.48 -10.46 -3.29
N ARG A 129 22.03 -10.41 -4.50
CA ARG A 129 22.14 -9.16 -5.28
C ARG A 129 20.84 -8.78 -5.97
N ARG A 130 19.95 -9.74 -6.24
CA ARG A 130 18.71 -9.50 -7.01
C ARG A 130 17.54 -9.00 -6.14
N PRO A 131 16.52 -8.33 -6.72
CA PRO A 131 15.27 -7.99 -6.06
C PRO A 131 14.59 -9.20 -5.40
N ILE A 132 13.73 -9.05 -4.40
CA ILE A 132 12.99 -10.16 -3.74
C ILE A 132 12.32 -11.06 -4.77
N GLY A 133 11.71 -10.46 -5.79
CA GLY A 133 11.14 -11.13 -6.95
C GLY A 133 10.99 -10.16 -8.11
N SER A 134 11.04 -10.67 -9.32
CA SER A 134 10.80 -9.92 -10.56
C SER A 134 9.86 -10.72 -11.44
N PHE A 135 8.66 -10.18 -11.70
CA PHE A 135 7.58 -10.89 -12.37
C PHE A 135 7.07 -10.13 -13.57
N LEU A 136 6.76 -10.84 -14.66
CA LEU A 136 6.03 -10.31 -15.78
C LEU A 136 4.62 -10.90 -15.80
N PHE A 137 3.60 -10.04 -15.64
CA PHE A 137 2.19 -10.41 -15.65
C PHE A 137 1.63 -10.22 -17.05
N LEU A 138 1.28 -11.32 -17.71
CA LEU A 138 0.70 -11.33 -19.06
C LEU A 138 -0.81 -11.60 -18.98
N GLY A 139 -1.57 -10.97 -19.85
CA GLY A 139 -3.00 -11.24 -20.01
C GLY A 139 -3.84 -10.01 -20.32
N PRO A 140 -5.14 -10.17 -20.59
CA PRO A 140 -6.02 -9.08 -20.97
C PRO A 140 -6.20 -8.06 -19.85
N THR A 141 -6.80 -6.92 -20.18
CA THR A 141 -7.14 -5.90 -19.20
C THR A 141 -8.29 -6.38 -18.28
N GLY A 142 -8.33 -5.91 -17.04
CA GLY A 142 -9.45 -6.20 -16.12
C GLY A 142 -9.45 -7.56 -15.45
N VAL A 143 -8.39 -8.37 -15.59
CA VAL A 143 -8.28 -9.72 -14.99
C VAL A 143 -7.64 -9.73 -13.58
N GLY A 144 -7.22 -8.57 -13.07
CA GLY A 144 -6.70 -8.44 -11.71
C GLY A 144 -5.18 -8.29 -11.58
N LYS A 145 -4.41 -8.05 -12.65
CA LYS A 145 -2.94 -7.87 -12.60
C LYS A 145 -2.51 -6.80 -11.59
N THR A 146 -3.02 -5.58 -11.73
CA THR A 146 -2.73 -4.45 -10.82
C THR A 146 -3.28 -4.68 -9.41
N LEU A 147 -4.43 -5.36 -9.28
CA LEU A 147 -5.00 -5.72 -7.99
C LEU A 147 -4.08 -6.67 -7.23
N LEU A 148 -3.56 -7.70 -7.89
CA LEU A 148 -2.62 -8.65 -7.29
C LEU A 148 -1.33 -7.96 -6.81
N ALA A 149 -0.79 -7.02 -7.60
CA ALA A 149 0.38 -6.24 -7.19
C ALA A 149 0.11 -5.40 -5.93
N ARG A 150 -1.06 -4.75 -5.83
CA ARG A 150 -1.46 -3.97 -4.65
C ARG A 150 -1.70 -4.84 -3.43
N THR A 151 -2.41 -5.96 -3.59
CA THR A 151 -2.63 -6.92 -2.50
C THR A 151 -1.31 -7.49 -2.00
N LEU A 152 -0.39 -7.78 -2.91
CA LEU A 152 0.94 -8.26 -2.57
C LEU A 152 1.73 -7.22 -1.75
N ALA A 153 1.67 -5.93 -2.13
CA ALA A 153 2.31 -4.86 -1.38
C ALA A 153 1.77 -4.78 0.06
N GLU A 154 0.45 -4.80 0.22
CA GLU A 154 -0.21 -4.78 1.52
C GLU A 154 0.18 -5.98 2.39
N ARG A 155 0.19 -7.20 1.83
CA ARG A 155 0.51 -8.43 2.58
C ARG A 155 1.99 -8.57 2.93
N MET A 156 2.87 -8.18 2.02
CA MET A 156 4.32 -8.33 2.21
C MET A 156 4.93 -7.22 3.06
N PHE A 157 4.43 -5.99 2.92
CA PHE A 157 5.04 -4.82 3.56
C PHE A 157 4.13 -4.15 4.61
N GLY A 158 2.87 -4.61 4.74
CA GLY A 158 1.94 -4.17 5.79
C GLY A 158 1.18 -2.88 5.49
N GLU A 159 1.53 -2.17 4.40
CA GLU A 159 0.94 -0.89 4.03
C GLU A 159 0.40 -0.94 2.60
N LYS A 160 -0.79 -0.37 2.37
CA LYS A 160 -1.36 -0.25 1.02
C LYS A 160 -0.56 0.68 0.12
N GLU A 161 0.12 1.64 0.73
CA GLU A 161 0.97 2.64 0.09
C GLU A 161 2.38 2.13 -0.22
N ALA A 162 2.73 0.90 0.18
CA ALA A 162 4.00 0.26 -0.14
C ALA A 162 4.07 -0.22 -1.61
N ILE A 163 3.46 0.54 -2.51
CA ILE A 163 3.50 0.34 -3.96
C ILE A 163 3.95 1.62 -4.67
N ILE A 164 4.89 1.45 -5.60
CA ILE A 164 5.35 2.49 -6.52
C ILE A 164 4.83 2.10 -7.90
N GLN A 165 3.87 2.83 -8.43
CA GLN A 165 3.26 2.54 -9.74
C GLN A 165 3.73 3.55 -10.77
N ILE A 166 4.24 3.04 -11.90
CA ILE A 166 4.74 3.82 -13.03
C ILE A 166 4.07 3.30 -14.30
N ASP A 167 3.38 4.18 -15.00
CA ASP A 167 2.74 3.87 -16.29
C ASP A 167 3.75 4.06 -17.42
N MET A 168 4.04 2.99 -18.15
CA MET A 168 5.01 3.03 -19.24
C MET A 168 4.51 3.76 -20.49
N SER A 169 3.22 4.07 -20.56
CA SER A 169 2.69 4.95 -21.61
C SER A 169 3.29 6.37 -21.54
N GLU A 170 3.74 6.80 -20.38
CA GLU A 170 4.44 8.09 -20.19
C GLU A 170 5.92 8.03 -20.59
N TYR A 171 6.47 6.84 -20.84
CA TYR A 171 7.89 6.59 -21.09
C TYR A 171 8.15 5.96 -22.47
N MET A 172 7.33 6.34 -23.46
CA MET A 172 7.45 5.88 -24.85
C MET A 172 8.60 6.55 -25.61
N GLU A 173 8.99 7.74 -25.19
CA GLU A 173 10.00 8.55 -25.89
C GLU A 173 11.34 8.56 -25.14
N LYS A 174 12.44 8.67 -25.90
CA LYS A 174 13.81 8.58 -25.35
C LYS A 174 14.11 9.60 -24.27
N PHE A 175 13.62 10.82 -24.40
CA PHE A 175 13.89 11.88 -23.41
C PHE A 175 13.14 11.65 -22.08
N THR A 176 12.09 10.82 -22.06
CA THR A 176 11.34 10.53 -20.84
C THR A 176 12.11 9.60 -19.89
N VAL A 177 13.15 8.89 -20.37
CA VAL A 177 14.00 8.03 -19.53
C VAL A 177 14.70 8.84 -18.44
N SER A 178 15.12 10.07 -18.77
CA SER A 178 15.74 10.97 -17.79
C SER A 178 14.80 11.34 -16.63
N ARG A 179 13.49 11.36 -16.83
CA ARG A 179 12.51 11.56 -15.75
C ARG A 179 12.53 10.41 -14.72
N MET A 180 12.91 9.21 -15.15
CA MET A 180 12.92 8.03 -14.30
C MET A 180 14.11 8.01 -13.34
N ILE A 181 15.31 8.39 -13.82
CA ILE A 181 16.57 8.37 -13.05
C ILE A 181 17.12 9.74 -12.71
N GLY A 182 16.50 10.82 -13.23
CA GLY A 182 16.93 12.21 -13.10
C GLY A 182 17.59 12.76 -14.36
N SER A 183 17.54 14.09 -14.51
CA SER A 183 18.16 14.78 -15.64
C SER A 183 19.67 14.88 -15.46
N PRO A 184 20.46 14.78 -16.56
CA PRO A 184 21.91 14.99 -16.48
C PRO A 184 22.28 16.41 -16.03
N PRO A 185 23.50 16.64 -15.51
CA PRO A 185 23.97 17.97 -15.14
C PRO A 185 23.84 18.96 -16.30
N GLY A 186 23.31 20.16 -16.02
CA GLY A 186 23.10 21.21 -17.00
C GLY A 186 21.73 21.24 -17.69
N TYR A 187 20.85 20.27 -17.42
CA TYR A 187 19.47 20.30 -17.90
C TYR A 187 18.50 20.76 -16.81
N VAL A 188 17.37 21.36 -17.22
CA VAL A 188 16.30 21.78 -16.31
C VAL A 188 15.75 20.56 -15.56
N GLY A 189 15.61 20.66 -14.22
CA GLY A 189 15.13 19.56 -13.36
C GLY A 189 16.23 18.63 -12.85
N HIS A 190 17.51 18.96 -13.00
CA HIS A 190 18.62 18.15 -12.47
C HIS A 190 18.54 17.96 -10.95
N ASP A 191 18.11 18.99 -10.21
CA ASP A 191 18.03 18.95 -8.73
C ASP A 191 16.83 18.15 -8.19
N GLU A 192 15.84 17.82 -9.04
CA GLU A 192 14.61 17.13 -8.60
C GLU A 192 14.79 15.61 -8.41
N GLY A 193 15.89 15.04 -8.91
CA GLY A 193 16.09 13.58 -8.90
C GLY A 193 15.15 12.83 -9.84
N GLY A 194 15.36 11.52 -9.98
CA GLY A 194 14.51 10.70 -10.83
C GLY A 194 13.24 10.20 -10.12
N GLN A 195 12.14 10.14 -10.83
CA GLN A 195 10.84 9.74 -10.29
C GLN A 195 10.88 8.34 -9.67
N LEU A 196 11.49 7.35 -10.35
CA LEU A 196 11.66 5.99 -9.85
C LEU A 196 12.68 5.95 -8.70
N THR A 197 13.86 6.54 -8.92
CA THR A 197 14.97 6.43 -7.97
C THR A 197 14.67 7.12 -6.64
N GLU A 198 14.02 8.29 -6.64
CA GLU A 198 13.60 8.98 -5.42
C GLU A 198 12.50 8.22 -4.66
N GLN A 199 11.51 7.65 -5.37
CA GLN A 199 10.45 6.89 -4.71
C GLN A 199 10.98 5.61 -4.06
N VAL A 200 11.86 4.86 -4.74
CA VAL A 200 12.47 3.65 -4.17
C VAL A 200 13.41 3.99 -3.02
N ARG A 201 14.17 5.09 -3.11
CA ARG A 201 15.02 5.56 -2.02
C ARG A 201 14.22 5.89 -0.76
N ARG A 202 13.02 6.48 -0.92
CA ARG A 202 12.11 6.80 0.20
C ARG A 202 11.38 5.57 0.73
N LYS A 203 11.07 4.61 -0.15
CA LYS A 203 10.35 3.37 0.18
C LYS A 203 11.13 2.15 -0.31
N PRO A 204 12.22 1.77 0.38
CA PRO A 204 13.08 0.67 -0.05
C PRO A 204 12.40 -0.69 0.03
N TYR A 205 11.36 -0.82 0.86
CA TYR A 205 10.53 -2.02 1.00
C TYR A 205 9.18 -1.78 0.32
N SER A 206 9.12 -2.02 -0.99
CA SER A 206 7.93 -1.74 -1.78
C SER A 206 7.78 -2.70 -2.95
N VAL A 207 6.57 -2.75 -3.50
CA VAL A 207 6.30 -3.30 -4.82
C VAL A 207 6.48 -2.19 -5.85
N VAL A 208 7.36 -2.38 -6.81
CA VAL A 208 7.54 -1.47 -7.94
C VAL A 208 6.78 -2.06 -9.13
N LEU A 209 5.69 -1.42 -9.50
CA LEU A 209 4.80 -1.83 -10.59
C LEU A 209 5.04 -0.97 -11.83
N PHE A 210 5.49 -1.59 -12.90
CA PHE A 210 5.57 -1.00 -14.24
C PHE A 210 4.36 -1.46 -15.05
N ASP A 211 3.42 -0.57 -15.30
CA ASP A 211 2.20 -0.89 -16.04
C ASP A 211 2.43 -0.72 -17.55
N GLU A 212 1.93 -1.65 -18.37
CA GLU A 212 2.04 -1.67 -19.83
C GLU A 212 3.49 -1.61 -20.34
N ILE A 213 4.36 -2.49 -19.83
CA ILE A 213 5.81 -2.50 -20.13
C ILE A 213 6.14 -2.60 -21.62
N GLU A 214 5.26 -3.17 -22.44
CA GLU A 214 5.42 -3.23 -23.90
C GLU A 214 5.44 -1.87 -24.58
N LYS A 215 4.93 -0.82 -23.94
CA LYS A 215 4.95 0.56 -24.45
C LYS A 215 6.22 1.32 -24.14
N ALA A 216 7.03 0.81 -23.20
CA ALA A 216 8.25 1.46 -22.77
C ALA A 216 9.27 1.61 -23.90
N HIS A 217 9.97 2.75 -23.92
CA HIS A 217 11.12 2.92 -24.80
C HIS A 217 12.19 1.84 -24.51
N PRO A 218 12.92 1.32 -25.51
CA PRO A 218 13.96 0.30 -25.30
C PRO A 218 15.01 0.65 -24.27
N ASP A 219 15.35 1.93 -24.12
CA ASP A 219 16.33 2.41 -23.13
C ASP A 219 15.79 2.22 -21.70
N VAL A 220 14.48 2.29 -21.47
CA VAL A 220 13.86 1.96 -20.17
C VAL A 220 14.06 0.50 -19.84
N ILE A 221 13.81 -0.39 -20.81
CA ILE A 221 14.03 -1.84 -20.63
C ILE A 221 15.49 -2.11 -20.29
N GLN A 222 16.44 -1.43 -20.93
CA GLN A 222 17.86 -1.59 -20.66
C GLN A 222 18.26 -1.11 -19.26
N LEU A 223 17.65 -0.02 -18.81
CA LEU A 223 17.81 0.48 -17.45
C LEU A 223 17.27 -0.51 -16.42
N LEU A 224 16.09 -1.10 -16.68
CA LEU A 224 15.50 -2.11 -15.80
C LEU A 224 16.36 -3.39 -15.71
N LEU A 225 17.08 -3.77 -16.76
CA LEU A 225 18.01 -4.89 -16.71
C LEU A 225 19.05 -4.75 -15.60
N GLN A 226 19.57 -3.55 -15.36
CA GLN A 226 20.52 -3.28 -14.29
C GLN A 226 19.86 -3.52 -12.91
N ALA A 227 18.63 -3.02 -12.71
CA ALA A 227 17.89 -3.24 -11.47
C ALA A 227 17.57 -4.72 -11.23
N LEU A 228 17.25 -5.47 -12.30
CA LEU A 228 16.90 -6.89 -12.22
C LEU A 228 18.12 -7.79 -11.95
N GLU A 229 19.32 -7.41 -12.41
CA GLU A 229 20.53 -8.21 -12.29
C GLU A 229 21.34 -7.86 -11.04
N ASP A 230 21.65 -6.57 -10.88
CA ASP A 230 22.51 -6.07 -9.81
C ASP A 230 21.71 -5.60 -8.57
N GLY A 231 20.37 -5.51 -8.67
CA GLY A 231 19.52 -5.00 -7.62
C GLY A 231 19.80 -3.53 -7.27
N ARG A 232 20.39 -2.78 -8.20
CA ARG A 232 20.81 -1.39 -7.99
C ARG A 232 20.56 -0.56 -9.23
N LEU A 233 20.32 0.73 -9.02
CA LEU A 233 20.24 1.73 -10.09
C LEU A 233 21.02 2.96 -9.68
N THR A 234 21.85 3.49 -10.57
CA THR A 234 22.55 4.74 -10.32
C THR A 234 21.72 5.89 -10.91
N ASP A 235 21.39 6.88 -10.10
CA ASP A 235 20.69 8.08 -10.57
C ASP A 235 21.63 9.07 -11.26
N SER A 236 21.05 10.15 -11.81
CA SER A 236 21.80 11.20 -12.50
C SER A 236 22.78 11.98 -11.58
N LEU A 237 22.60 11.92 -10.26
CA LEU A 237 23.46 12.52 -9.25
C LEU A 237 24.58 11.57 -8.80
N GLY A 238 24.69 10.38 -9.40
CA GLY A 238 25.67 9.36 -9.01
C GLY A 238 25.32 8.59 -7.74
N ARG A 239 24.10 8.75 -7.19
CA ARG A 239 23.66 8.00 -6.01
C ARG A 239 23.20 6.63 -6.42
N VAL A 240 23.60 5.60 -5.67
CA VAL A 240 23.18 4.22 -5.87
C VAL A 240 21.89 3.96 -5.09
N VAL A 241 20.84 3.60 -5.80
CA VAL A 241 19.53 3.24 -5.23
C VAL A 241 19.38 1.72 -5.19
N ASP A 242 19.01 1.19 -4.04
CA ASP A 242 18.95 -0.25 -3.75
C ASP A 242 17.55 -0.83 -4.03
N PHE A 243 17.46 -1.82 -4.92
CA PHE A 243 16.24 -2.53 -5.29
C PHE A 243 16.17 -3.96 -4.70
N ARG A 244 17.18 -4.39 -3.92
CA ARG A 244 17.24 -5.77 -3.39
C ARG A 244 16.09 -6.12 -2.45
N ASN A 245 15.51 -5.11 -1.82
CA ASN A 245 14.37 -5.26 -0.92
C ASN A 245 13.02 -4.97 -1.60
N THR A 246 13.00 -4.76 -2.91
CA THR A 246 11.77 -4.54 -3.67
C THR A 246 11.27 -5.81 -4.35
N ILE A 247 9.98 -5.83 -4.67
CA ILE A 247 9.38 -6.79 -5.60
C ILE A 247 9.06 -6.01 -6.87
N ILE A 248 9.64 -6.40 -8.00
CA ILE A 248 9.42 -5.76 -9.29
C ILE A 248 8.34 -6.52 -10.04
N ILE A 249 7.27 -5.84 -10.41
CA ILE A 249 6.16 -6.38 -11.20
C ILE A 249 6.02 -5.54 -12.46
N MET A 250 5.96 -6.19 -13.59
CA MET A 250 5.69 -5.58 -14.88
C MET A 250 4.41 -6.17 -15.43
N THR A 251 3.46 -5.34 -15.87
CA THR A 251 2.25 -5.84 -16.55
C THR A 251 2.36 -5.65 -18.02
N SER A 252 1.77 -6.56 -18.79
CA SER A 252 1.69 -6.47 -20.24
C SER A 252 0.39 -7.08 -20.77
N ASN A 253 -0.09 -6.53 -21.88
CA ASN A 253 -1.23 -7.06 -22.61
C ASN A 253 -0.80 -7.93 -23.80
N VAL A 254 0.50 -8.20 -23.97
CA VAL A 254 1.02 -9.12 -24.99
C VAL A 254 0.39 -10.50 -24.81
N GLY A 255 -0.04 -11.11 -25.90
CA GLY A 255 -0.75 -12.40 -25.91
C GLY A 255 -2.24 -12.32 -25.52
N ALA A 256 -2.77 -11.14 -25.22
CA ALA A 256 -4.21 -10.99 -24.91
C ALA A 256 -5.12 -11.44 -26.06
N ASP A 257 -4.74 -11.15 -27.31
CA ASP A 257 -5.49 -11.56 -28.50
C ASP A 257 -5.55 -13.09 -28.68
N VAL A 258 -4.49 -13.80 -28.26
CA VAL A 258 -4.44 -15.27 -28.27
C VAL A 258 -5.44 -15.84 -27.26
N LEU A 259 -5.52 -15.22 -26.09
CA LEU A 259 -6.48 -15.59 -25.03
C LEU A 259 -7.92 -15.35 -25.48
N GLN A 260 -8.21 -14.25 -26.17
CA GLN A 260 -9.56 -13.92 -26.64
C GLN A 260 -10.01 -14.83 -27.78
N ARG A 261 -9.15 -15.15 -28.76
CA ARG A 261 -9.49 -16.01 -29.87
C ARG A 261 -9.78 -17.45 -29.48
N ASN A 262 -9.14 -17.99 -28.47
CA ASN A 262 -9.41 -19.35 -27.99
C ASN A 262 -10.80 -19.52 -27.39
N ASN A 263 -11.37 -18.48 -26.78
CA ASN A 263 -12.73 -18.53 -26.22
C ASN A 263 -13.83 -18.43 -27.32
N SER A 264 -13.54 -17.80 -28.45
CA SER A 264 -14.52 -17.67 -29.57
C SER A 264 -14.69 -18.93 -30.40
N VAL A 265 -13.77 -19.88 -30.30
CA VAL A 265 -13.85 -21.18 -31.01
C VAL A 265 -14.33 -22.22 -30.00
N GLY A 266 -15.61 -22.14 -29.58
CA GLY A 266 -16.37 -23.03 -28.70
C GLY A 266 -15.76 -24.42 -28.40
N PHE A 267 -14.68 -24.47 -27.66
CA PHE A 267 -14.19 -25.71 -27.08
C PHE A 267 -15.06 -26.05 -25.85
N ASP A 268 -15.93 -27.02 -26.03
CA ASP A 268 -16.70 -27.65 -24.97
C ASP A 268 -15.79 -28.01 -23.79
N VAL A 269 -16.28 -27.67 -22.62
CA VAL A 269 -15.65 -27.97 -21.31
C VAL A 269 -15.77 -29.48 -21.07
N GLY A 270 -14.93 -30.25 -21.74
CA GLY A 270 -14.89 -31.70 -21.55
C GLY A 270 -13.64 -32.31 -22.23
N VAL A 271 -12.75 -32.79 -21.37
CA VAL A 271 -11.58 -33.62 -21.68
C VAL A 271 -10.29 -32.85 -22.08
N ASP A 272 -9.32 -32.86 -21.14
CA ASP A 272 -7.91 -32.39 -21.22
C ASP A 272 -7.64 -30.88 -21.02
N SER A 273 -8.24 -30.28 -20.01
CA SER A 273 -7.99 -28.87 -19.62
C SER A 273 -6.51 -28.51 -19.35
N THR A 274 -5.67 -29.50 -19.05
CA THR A 274 -4.24 -29.31 -18.78
C THR A 274 -3.42 -29.17 -20.07
N ARG A 275 -3.71 -29.98 -21.10
CA ARG A 275 -3.00 -29.93 -22.39
C ARG A 275 -3.33 -28.68 -23.18
N ASP A 276 -4.56 -28.22 -23.12
CA ASP A 276 -4.99 -27.01 -23.82
C ASP A 276 -4.40 -25.75 -23.17
N TYR A 277 -4.28 -25.76 -21.84
CA TYR A 277 -3.57 -24.69 -21.11
C TYR A 277 -2.07 -24.64 -21.48
N GLU A 278 -1.38 -25.77 -21.56
CA GLU A 278 0.04 -25.80 -21.94
C GLU A 278 0.27 -25.29 -23.38
N LYS A 279 -0.58 -25.66 -24.34
CA LYS A 279 -0.53 -25.13 -25.70
C LYS A 279 -0.80 -23.62 -25.74
N LEU A 280 -1.74 -23.13 -24.95
CA LEU A 280 -2.05 -21.71 -24.85
C LEU A 280 -0.86 -20.95 -24.25
N LYS A 281 -0.26 -21.49 -23.19
CA LYS A 281 0.95 -20.97 -22.57
C LYS A 281 2.11 -20.88 -23.57
N GLU A 282 2.34 -21.92 -24.36
CA GLU A 282 3.39 -21.92 -25.39
C GLU A 282 3.18 -20.79 -26.41
N ARG A 283 1.96 -20.60 -26.91
CA ARG A 283 1.65 -19.53 -27.88
C ARG A 283 1.86 -18.14 -27.28
N ILE A 284 1.43 -17.91 -26.03
CA ILE A 284 1.64 -16.64 -25.33
C ILE A 284 3.13 -16.39 -25.10
N MET A 285 3.87 -17.44 -24.73
CA MET A 285 5.33 -17.34 -24.58
C MET A 285 6.05 -17.04 -25.89
N ASP A 286 5.58 -17.56 -27.00
CA ASP A 286 6.17 -17.25 -28.31
C ASP A 286 5.91 -15.78 -28.72
N GLU A 287 4.72 -15.24 -28.46
CA GLU A 287 4.46 -13.80 -28.64
C GLU A 287 5.29 -12.94 -27.70
N THR A 288 5.42 -13.37 -26.45
CA THR A 288 6.26 -12.67 -25.46
C THR A 288 7.72 -12.61 -25.89
N LYS A 289 8.27 -13.69 -26.44
CA LYS A 289 9.64 -13.74 -26.98
C LYS A 289 9.82 -12.86 -28.24
N ARG A 290 8.75 -12.57 -28.97
CA ARG A 290 8.78 -11.60 -30.08
C ARG A 290 8.76 -10.16 -29.58
N ALA A 291 8.01 -9.89 -28.51
CA ALA A 291 7.87 -8.56 -27.94
C ALA A 291 9.07 -8.13 -27.10
N PHE A 292 9.68 -9.06 -26.38
CA PHE A 292 10.76 -8.78 -25.45
C PHE A 292 12.02 -9.57 -25.79
N LYS A 293 13.18 -8.94 -25.62
CA LYS A 293 14.47 -9.60 -25.86
C LYS A 293 14.67 -10.77 -24.88
N PRO A 294 15.29 -11.89 -25.33
CA PRO A 294 15.55 -13.05 -24.48
C PRO A 294 16.37 -12.71 -23.23
N GLU A 295 17.28 -11.76 -23.33
CA GLU A 295 18.08 -11.26 -22.21
C GLU A 295 17.19 -10.73 -21.07
N PHE A 296 16.16 -9.95 -21.40
CA PHE A 296 15.21 -9.43 -20.45
C PHE A 296 14.39 -10.54 -19.77
N LEU A 297 13.84 -11.45 -20.57
CA LEU A 297 13.00 -12.54 -20.06
C LEU A 297 13.76 -13.48 -19.12
N ASN A 298 15.06 -13.73 -19.40
CA ASN A 298 15.93 -14.60 -18.57
C ASN A 298 16.32 -13.99 -17.23
N ARG A 299 16.12 -12.67 -17.03
CA ARG A 299 16.39 -11.99 -15.73
C ARG A 299 15.17 -12.03 -14.79
N LEU A 300 14.02 -12.38 -15.32
CA LEU A 300 12.80 -12.48 -14.53
C LEU A 300 12.81 -13.71 -13.60
N THR A 301 12.21 -13.56 -12.44
CA THR A 301 12.00 -14.69 -11.52
C THR A 301 10.97 -15.66 -12.11
N ASP A 302 9.87 -15.10 -12.69
CA ASP A 302 8.86 -15.90 -13.38
C ASP A 302 7.99 -15.02 -14.30
N ILE A 303 7.32 -15.70 -15.27
CA ILE A 303 6.35 -15.09 -16.19
C ILE A 303 4.99 -15.70 -15.87
N ILE A 304 4.04 -14.85 -15.48
CA ILE A 304 2.75 -15.26 -14.95
C ILE A 304 1.64 -14.89 -15.93
N ILE A 305 0.92 -15.89 -16.39
CA ILE A 305 -0.18 -15.72 -17.33
C ILE A 305 -1.49 -15.66 -16.55
N PHE A 306 -2.18 -14.53 -16.65
CA PHE A 306 -3.50 -14.31 -16.09
C PHE A 306 -4.57 -14.83 -17.02
N GLN A 307 -5.47 -15.63 -16.48
CA GLN A 307 -6.59 -16.20 -17.21
C GLN A 307 -7.72 -15.17 -17.35
N GLN A 308 -8.51 -15.34 -18.41
CA GLN A 308 -9.74 -14.58 -18.58
C GLN A 308 -10.74 -14.97 -17.48
N LEU A 309 -11.46 -13.98 -16.96
CA LEU A 309 -12.43 -14.20 -15.89
C LEU A 309 -13.74 -14.78 -16.48
N ALA A 310 -14.19 -15.91 -15.95
CA ALA A 310 -15.49 -16.48 -16.30
C ALA A 310 -16.63 -15.75 -15.54
N LYS A 311 -17.86 -15.86 -16.06
CA LYS A 311 -19.05 -15.25 -15.42
C LYS A 311 -19.23 -15.71 -13.96
N THR A 312 -18.86 -16.96 -13.64
CA THR A 312 -18.87 -17.52 -12.28
C THR A 312 -17.96 -16.79 -11.31
N HIS A 313 -16.86 -16.23 -11.78
CA HIS A 313 -15.95 -15.42 -10.96
C HIS A 313 -16.54 -14.05 -10.63
N MET A 314 -17.41 -13.51 -11.50
CA MET A 314 -18.01 -12.18 -11.33
C MET A 314 -18.90 -12.10 -10.09
N THR A 315 -19.64 -13.14 -9.77
CA THR A 315 -20.47 -13.16 -8.55
C THR A 315 -19.61 -12.94 -7.29
N LYS A 316 -18.49 -13.64 -7.19
CA LYS A 316 -17.55 -13.48 -6.07
C LYS A 316 -16.93 -12.07 -6.04
N ILE A 317 -16.65 -11.52 -7.21
CA ILE A 317 -16.08 -10.15 -7.31
C ILE A 317 -17.13 -9.11 -6.89
N VAL A 318 -18.41 -9.29 -7.30
CA VAL A 318 -19.51 -8.44 -6.82
C VAL A 318 -19.62 -8.49 -5.31
N ASP A 319 -19.55 -9.68 -4.71
CA ASP A 319 -19.62 -9.84 -3.25
C ASP A 319 -18.52 -9.04 -2.56
N ILE A 320 -17.28 -9.11 -3.06
CA ILE A 320 -16.15 -8.34 -2.52
C ILE A 320 -16.38 -6.81 -2.64
N GLU A 321 -16.88 -6.33 -3.79
CA GLU A 321 -17.14 -4.90 -3.97
C GLU A 321 -18.34 -4.42 -3.12
N VAL A 322 -19.41 -5.21 -3.03
CA VAL A 322 -20.55 -4.93 -2.15
C VAL A 322 -20.13 -4.92 -0.68
N ASP A 323 -19.29 -5.84 -0.24
CA ASP A 323 -18.79 -5.87 1.14
C ASP A 323 -17.95 -4.63 1.49
N LYS A 324 -17.21 -4.07 0.53
CA LYS A 324 -16.50 -2.80 0.72
C LYS A 324 -17.46 -1.64 0.94
N VAL A 325 -18.56 -1.60 0.18
CA VAL A 325 -19.62 -0.59 0.35
C VAL A 325 -20.31 -0.79 1.69
N ALA A 326 -20.68 -2.04 2.03
CA ALA A 326 -21.34 -2.37 3.28
C ALA A 326 -20.50 -1.97 4.51
N LYS A 327 -19.18 -2.17 4.49
CA LYS A 327 -18.29 -1.73 5.57
C LYS A 327 -18.30 -0.22 5.74
N ARG A 328 -18.20 0.55 4.65
CA ARG A 328 -18.26 2.02 4.70
C ARG A 328 -19.61 2.54 5.24
N LEU A 329 -20.71 1.87 4.88
CA LEU A 329 -22.03 2.21 5.39
C LEU A 329 -22.21 1.85 6.86
N LEU A 330 -21.59 0.76 7.32
CA LEU A 330 -21.64 0.37 8.73
C LEU A 330 -20.98 1.43 9.63
N ASP A 331 -19.92 2.08 9.17
CA ASP A 331 -19.25 3.20 9.86
C ASP A 331 -20.21 4.42 10.00
N LEU A 332 -21.20 4.54 9.10
CA LEU A 332 -22.27 5.55 9.14
C LEU A 332 -23.53 5.05 9.91
N GLY A 333 -23.48 3.85 10.50
CA GLY A 333 -24.60 3.24 11.22
C GLY A 333 -25.67 2.60 10.32
N VAL A 334 -25.43 2.48 9.01
CA VAL A 334 -26.36 1.90 8.04
C VAL A 334 -25.98 0.47 7.69
N LYS A 335 -26.92 -0.47 7.81
CA LYS A 335 -26.71 -1.88 7.44
C LYS A 335 -27.20 -2.15 6.02
N LEU A 336 -26.30 -2.45 5.11
CA LEU A 336 -26.62 -2.84 3.73
C LEU A 336 -26.89 -4.34 3.64
N VAL A 337 -28.02 -4.73 3.01
CA VAL A 337 -28.35 -6.10 2.67
C VAL A 337 -28.69 -6.19 1.19
N VAL A 338 -27.88 -6.88 0.42
CA VAL A 338 -28.07 -7.08 -1.03
C VAL A 338 -28.56 -8.50 -1.28
N ASN A 339 -29.74 -8.67 -1.89
CA ASN A 339 -30.30 -9.97 -2.23
C ASN A 339 -29.67 -10.57 -3.51
N GLU A 340 -29.94 -11.85 -3.77
CA GLU A 340 -29.38 -12.55 -4.94
C GLU A 340 -29.81 -11.93 -6.28
N ALA A 341 -31.04 -11.44 -6.38
CA ALA A 341 -31.55 -10.81 -7.60
C ALA A 341 -30.78 -9.51 -7.92
N ALA A 342 -30.49 -8.68 -6.91
CA ALA A 342 -29.68 -7.48 -7.07
C ALA A 342 -28.23 -7.80 -7.42
N ARG A 343 -27.64 -8.86 -6.83
CA ARG A 343 -26.29 -9.33 -7.20
C ARG A 343 -26.25 -9.80 -8.65
N GLY A 344 -27.23 -10.59 -9.09
CA GLY A 344 -27.37 -11.01 -10.48
C GLY A 344 -27.47 -9.82 -11.43
N TYR A 345 -28.25 -8.82 -11.07
CA TYR A 345 -28.41 -7.60 -11.87
C TYR A 345 -27.09 -6.81 -11.98
N LEU A 346 -26.32 -6.71 -10.91
CA LEU A 346 -24.99 -6.08 -10.92
C LEU A 346 -24.02 -6.85 -11.82
N VAL A 347 -24.02 -8.19 -11.77
CA VAL A 347 -23.19 -9.04 -12.65
C VAL A 347 -23.56 -8.82 -14.11
N ASP A 348 -24.86 -8.86 -14.44
CA ASP A 348 -25.31 -8.75 -15.82
C ASP A 348 -25.02 -7.37 -16.45
N ASN A 349 -25.03 -6.30 -15.63
CA ASN A 349 -24.70 -4.94 -16.08
C ASN A 349 -23.21 -4.59 -15.97
N GLY A 350 -22.44 -5.37 -15.24
CA GLY A 350 -21.03 -5.11 -14.97
C GLY A 350 -20.08 -6.07 -15.64
N TRP A 351 -20.54 -7.10 -16.33
CA TRP A 351 -19.69 -8.05 -17.02
C TRP A 351 -19.53 -7.72 -18.50
N ASP A 352 -18.30 -7.72 -18.95
CA ASP A 352 -17.96 -7.62 -20.36
C ASP A 352 -16.83 -8.60 -20.67
N GLU A 353 -17.01 -9.44 -21.67
CA GLU A 353 -16.06 -10.48 -22.04
C GLU A 353 -14.67 -9.92 -22.44
N LYS A 354 -14.64 -8.73 -23.03
CA LYS A 354 -13.39 -8.08 -23.50
C LYS A 354 -12.68 -7.33 -22.36
N TYR A 355 -13.44 -6.71 -21.45
CA TYR A 355 -12.90 -5.83 -20.42
C TYR A 355 -12.86 -6.46 -19.01
N GLY A 356 -13.29 -7.72 -18.91
CA GLY A 356 -13.26 -8.47 -17.65
C GLY A 356 -14.09 -7.83 -16.53
N ALA A 357 -13.51 -7.71 -15.35
CA ALA A 357 -14.17 -7.11 -14.19
C ALA A 357 -14.08 -5.57 -14.12
N ARG A 358 -13.44 -4.90 -15.07
CA ARG A 358 -13.28 -3.43 -15.05
C ARG A 358 -14.61 -2.67 -15.11
N PRO A 359 -15.61 -3.07 -15.93
CA PRO A 359 -16.93 -2.45 -15.93
C PRO A 359 -17.74 -2.70 -14.67
N LEU A 360 -17.48 -3.81 -13.95
CA LEU A 360 -18.23 -4.21 -12.78
C LEU A 360 -18.15 -3.16 -11.65
N ARG A 361 -16.97 -2.60 -11.40
CA ARG A 361 -16.80 -1.55 -10.40
C ARG A 361 -17.66 -0.32 -10.73
N ARG A 362 -17.70 0.09 -12.00
CA ARG A 362 -18.54 1.20 -12.44
C ARG A 362 -20.04 0.87 -12.33
N ALA A 363 -20.40 -0.41 -12.54
CA ALA A 363 -21.78 -0.84 -12.33
C ALA A 363 -22.18 -0.76 -10.86
N VAL A 364 -21.31 -1.17 -9.94
CA VAL A 364 -21.52 -1.04 -8.48
C VAL A 364 -21.62 0.44 -8.09
N GLU A 365 -20.73 1.29 -8.55
CA GLU A 365 -20.77 2.74 -8.30
C GLU A 365 -22.13 3.32 -8.77
N ARG A 366 -22.50 3.13 -10.03
CA ARG A 366 -23.72 3.72 -10.61
C ARG A 366 -25.02 3.12 -10.09
N LEU A 367 -25.09 1.80 -9.90
CA LEU A 367 -26.34 1.11 -9.59
C LEU A 367 -26.55 0.87 -8.09
N LEU A 368 -25.50 0.98 -7.28
CA LEU A 368 -25.58 0.77 -5.83
C LEU A 368 -25.15 2.02 -5.05
N GLU A 369 -23.92 2.54 -5.28
CA GLU A 369 -23.40 3.65 -4.46
C GLU A 369 -24.14 4.96 -4.72
N ASP A 370 -24.42 5.33 -5.97
CA ASP A 370 -25.12 6.57 -6.30
C ASP A 370 -26.54 6.62 -5.71
N PRO A 371 -27.42 5.60 -5.88
CA PRO A 371 -28.76 5.61 -5.25
C PRO A 371 -28.70 5.60 -3.73
N LEU A 372 -27.73 4.89 -3.13
CA LEU A 372 -27.54 4.88 -1.69
C LEU A 372 -27.11 6.24 -1.16
N ALA A 373 -26.20 6.92 -1.86
CA ALA A 373 -25.74 8.25 -1.48
C ALA A 373 -26.91 9.26 -1.51
N GLU A 374 -27.76 9.21 -2.55
CA GLU A 374 -28.95 10.08 -2.61
C GLU A 374 -29.94 9.80 -1.48
N ALA A 375 -30.16 8.52 -1.16
CA ALA A 375 -31.07 8.14 -0.12
C ALA A 375 -30.54 8.55 1.28
N ILE A 376 -29.22 8.41 1.52
CA ILE A 376 -28.56 8.89 2.76
C ILE A 376 -28.70 10.40 2.91
N LEU A 377 -28.50 11.16 1.84
CA LEU A 377 -28.58 12.62 1.87
C LEU A 377 -30.03 13.12 2.07
N ARG A 378 -31.04 12.32 1.70
CA ARG A 378 -32.45 12.63 1.91
C ARG A 378 -33.02 12.18 3.25
N ASP A 379 -32.20 11.50 4.07
CA ASP A 379 -32.62 10.92 5.35
C ASP A 379 -33.76 9.89 5.20
N ASP A 380 -33.81 9.20 4.05
CA ASP A 380 -34.85 8.22 3.70
C ASP A 380 -34.67 6.84 4.37
N TYR A 381 -33.87 6.77 5.43
CA TYR A 381 -33.64 5.55 6.22
C TYR A 381 -34.28 5.66 7.60
N ASN A 382 -35.17 4.71 7.88
CA ASN A 382 -35.71 4.44 9.22
C ASN A 382 -35.08 3.16 9.79
#